data_fd810e88a4d265786ca63fb3d33ca8d9
#
_entry.id   fd810e88a4d265786ca63fb3d33ca8d9
#
_cell.length_a   1.000
_cell.length_b   1.000
_cell.length_c   1.000
_cell.angle_alpha   90.00
_cell.angle_beta   90.00
_cell.angle_gamma   90.00
#
_symmetry.space_group_name_H-M   'P 1'
#
loop_
_entity.id
_entity.type
_entity.pdbx_description
1 polymer ?
#
loop_
_entity_poly.entity_id
_entity_poly.type
_entity_poly.pdbx_seq_one_letter_code
_entity_poly.pdbx_strand_id
1 'polypeptide(L)'
;MSSSQEPSTATHPVRRFKDAGYVEVASTLAELRQRIDALDTRIVGLLAERAACVRDATRFKRDAFQVAAPARQAEVFEKVRALAAHHEDDFPGLPDVVEATYRTLVAGFIAGEDRLFQQTEPIEWPCPSCPRP
;
A
#
# COMPACT_ATOMS: atom_id res chain seq x y z
N MET A 1 29.43 1.01 28.51
CA MET A 1 28.70 1.40 27.27
C MET A 1 27.97 0.20 26.72
N SER A 2 26.66 0.21 26.76
CA SER A 2 25.88 -0.82 26.10
C SER A 2 25.90 -0.54 24.59
N SER A 3 26.66 -1.33 23.84
CA SER A 3 26.53 -1.30 22.39
C SER A 3 25.17 -1.89 22.02
N SER A 4 24.35 -1.09 21.41
CA SER A 4 23.06 -1.54 20.87
C SER A 4 23.34 -2.44 19.68
N GLN A 5 23.23 -3.74 19.88
CA GLN A 5 23.34 -4.72 18.79
C GLN A 5 21.95 -5.12 18.32
N GLU A 6 21.83 -5.33 17.03
CA GLU A 6 20.60 -5.89 16.50
C GLU A 6 20.39 -7.31 16.99
N PRO A 7 19.10 -7.76 17.12
CA PRO A 7 18.84 -9.11 17.61
C PRO A 7 19.43 -10.17 16.71
N SER A 8 20.02 -11.20 17.30
CA SER A 8 20.49 -12.37 16.57
C SER A 8 19.28 -13.18 16.05
N THR A 9 19.32 -13.59 14.79
CA THR A 9 18.28 -14.45 14.20
C THR A 9 18.30 -15.88 14.73
N ALA A 10 19.40 -16.28 15.37
CA ALA A 10 19.58 -17.64 15.88
C ALA A 10 19.22 -17.78 17.36
N THR A 11 18.88 -16.71 18.07
CA THR A 11 18.59 -16.74 19.50
C THR A 11 17.11 -16.91 19.81
N HIS A 12 16.84 -17.36 21.03
CA HIS A 12 15.51 -17.47 21.57
C HIS A 12 14.89 -16.09 21.82
N PRO A 13 13.55 -16.01 21.89
CA PRO A 13 12.90 -14.80 22.38
C PRO A 13 13.41 -14.42 23.77
N VAL A 14 13.65 -13.12 23.97
CA VAL A 14 14.11 -12.58 25.27
C VAL A 14 13.00 -11.82 25.99
N ARG A 15 11.84 -11.71 25.39
CA ARG A 15 10.65 -11.06 25.96
C ARG A 15 9.39 -11.87 25.63
N ARG A 16 8.37 -11.66 26.41
CA ARG A 16 7.04 -12.22 26.14
C ARG A 16 5.99 -11.15 26.36
N PHE A 17 4.87 -11.27 25.64
CA PHE A 17 3.71 -10.46 25.92
C PHE A 17 3.06 -10.93 27.21
N LYS A 18 2.49 -9.97 27.96
CA LYS A 18 1.79 -10.29 29.23
C LYS A 18 0.45 -10.98 29.00
N ASP A 19 -0.11 -10.84 27.79
CA ASP A 19 -1.36 -11.50 27.40
C ASP A 19 -1.12 -13.01 27.29
N ALA A 20 -1.76 -13.78 28.15
CA ALA A 20 -1.66 -15.24 28.18
C ALA A 20 -2.29 -15.89 26.92
N GLY A 21 -3.18 -15.20 26.24
CA GLY A 21 -3.80 -15.67 24.98
C GLY A 21 -3.00 -15.38 23.73
N TYR A 22 -1.84 -14.73 23.86
CA TYR A 22 -1.01 -14.41 22.71
C TYR A 22 -0.48 -15.68 22.02
N VAL A 23 -0.70 -15.74 20.70
CA VAL A 23 -0.20 -16.84 19.85
C VAL A 23 0.90 -16.34 18.97
N GLU A 24 2.08 -16.95 19.07
CA GLU A 24 3.21 -16.59 18.21
C GLU A 24 2.99 -16.99 16.75
N VAL A 25 3.49 -16.18 15.83
CA VAL A 25 3.42 -16.45 14.38
C VAL A 25 4.53 -17.45 13.98
N ALA A 26 5.70 -17.31 14.57
CA ALA A 26 6.84 -18.20 14.36
C ALA A 26 7.71 -18.21 15.62
N SER A 27 8.54 -19.24 15.77
CA SER A 27 9.32 -19.44 16.98
C SER A 27 10.68 -18.75 16.96
N THR A 28 11.20 -18.37 15.79
CA THR A 28 12.49 -17.71 15.67
C THR A 28 12.40 -16.39 14.89
N LEU A 29 13.31 -15.47 15.17
CA LEU A 29 13.39 -14.20 14.43
C LEU A 29 13.71 -14.44 12.96
N ALA A 30 14.52 -15.44 12.65
CA ALA A 30 14.85 -15.80 11.27
C ALA A 30 13.59 -16.19 10.48
N GLU A 31 12.71 -17.00 11.07
CA GLU A 31 11.44 -17.40 10.44
C GLU A 31 10.52 -16.19 10.26
N LEU A 32 10.44 -15.31 11.26
CA LEU A 32 9.63 -14.08 11.17
C LEU A 32 10.12 -13.19 10.03
N ARG A 33 11.44 -13.00 9.90
CA ARG A 33 12.01 -12.20 8.81
C ARG A 33 11.74 -12.82 7.44
N GLN A 34 11.82 -14.14 7.32
CA GLN A 34 11.46 -14.84 6.07
C GLN A 34 10.00 -14.63 5.70
N ARG A 35 9.10 -14.68 6.69
CA ARG A 35 7.67 -14.42 6.46
C ARG A 35 7.41 -12.98 6.05
N ILE A 36 8.08 -12.02 6.69
CA ILE A 36 7.99 -10.60 6.34
C ILE A 36 8.50 -10.38 4.91
N ASP A 37 9.65 -10.96 4.55
CA ASP A 37 10.20 -10.83 3.20
C ASP A 37 9.26 -11.40 2.13
N ALA A 38 8.63 -12.53 2.41
CA ALA A 38 7.64 -13.13 1.51
C ALA A 38 6.40 -12.25 1.37
N LEU A 39 5.94 -11.64 2.46
CA LEU A 39 4.83 -10.68 2.43
C LEU A 39 5.20 -9.42 1.65
N ASP A 40 6.41 -8.89 1.84
CA ASP A 40 6.88 -7.72 1.11
C ASP A 40 6.93 -7.98 -0.40
N THR A 41 7.35 -9.18 -0.81
CA THR A 41 7.31 -9.58 -2.22
C THR A 41 5.88 -9.51 -2.78
N ARG A 42 4.91 -10.00 -2.02
CA ARG A 42 3.49 -9.94 -2.40
C ARG A 42 2.95 -8.52 -2.41
N ILE A 43 3.30 -7.74 -1.40
CA ILE A 43 2.86 -6.33 -1.29
C ILE A 43 3.38 -5.53 -2.48
N VAL A 44 4.66 -5.64 -2.80
CA VAL A 44 5.25 -4.92 -3.96
C VAL A 44 4.60 -5.37 -5.27
N GLY A 45 4.34 -6.67 -5.44
CA GLY A 45 3.61 -7.18 -6.59
C GLY A 45 2.20 -6.59 -6.72
N LEU A 46 1.47 -6.50 -5.60
CA LEU A 46 0.14 -5.89 -5.58
C LEU A 46 0.19 -4.38 -5.82
N LEU A 47 1.21 -3.70 -5.31
CA LEU A 47 1.42 -2.28 -5.60
C LEU A 47 1.70 -2.05 -7.09
N ALA A 48 2.45 -2.94 -7.73
CA ALA A 48 2.70 -2.88 -9.18
C ALA A 48 1.41 -3.06 -9.98
N GLU A 49 0.56 -4.01 -9.58
CA GLU A 49 -0.75 -4.19 -10.21
C GLU A 49 -1.65 -2.97 -10.03
N ARG A 50 -1.66 -2.39 -8.84
CA ARG A 50 -2.39 -1.17 -8.55
C ARG A 50 -1.86 0.00 -9.38
N ALA A 51 -0.54 0.12 -9.50
CA ALA A 51 0.12 1.14 -10.33
C ALA A 51 -0.30 1.03 -11.80
N ALA A 52 -0.39 -0.18 -12.34
CA ALA A 52 -0.86 -0.41 -13.70
C ALA A 52 -2.31 0.07 -13.89
N CYS A 53 -3.17 -0.15 -12.90
CA CYS A 53 -4.55 0.37 -12.92
C CYS A 53 -4.58 1.90 -12.89
N VAL A 54 -3.74 2.53 -12.06
CA VAL A 54 -3.64 4.00 -12.00
C VAL A 54 -3.14 4.56 -13.33
N ARG A 55 -2.13 3.92 -13.92
CA ARG A 55 -1.63 4.31 -15.25
C ARG A 55 -2.73 4.28 -16.29
N ASP A 56 -3.49 3.21 -16.34
CA ASP A 56 -4.58 3.07 -17.31
C ASP A 56 -5.73 4.04 -17.03
N ALA A 57 -6.00 4.34 -15.76
CA ALA A 57 -7.01 5.32 -15.35
C ALA A 57 -6.70 6.74 -15.85
N THR A 58 -5.42 7.06 -16.10
CA THR A 58 -5.00 8.35 -16.67
C THR A 58 -5.70 8.65 -17.99
N ARG A 59 -6.02 7.63 -18.77
CA ARG A 59 -6.74 7.77 -20.05
C ARG A 59 -8.14 8.35 -19.92
N PHE A 60 -8.71 8.36 -18.71
CA PHE A 60 -10.06 8.85 -18.42
C PHE A 60 -10.07 10.25 -17.81
N LYS A 61 -8.91 10.90 -17.73
CA LYS A 61 -8.74 12.20 -17.08
C LYS A 61 -8.63 13.31 -18.13
N ARG A 62 -9.24 14.45 -17.85
CA ARG A 62 -9.23 15.61 -18.76
C ARG A 62 -8.16 16.65 -18.38
N ASP A 63 -7.85 16.75 -17.10
CA ASP A 63 -7.00 17.81 -16.55
C ASP A 63 -6.34 17.37 -15.23
N ALA A 64 -5.48 18.23 -14.69
CA ALA A 64 -4.75 17.97 -13.45
C ALA A 64 -5.67 17.76 -12.24
N PHE A 65 -6.82 18.44 -12.19
CA PHE A 65 -7.78 18.26 -11.09
C PHE A 65 -8.36 16.84 -11.12
N GLN A 66 -8.72 16.33 -12.30
CA GLN A 66 -9.21 14.96 -12.44
C GLN A 66 -8.11 13.93 -12.15
N VAL A 67 -6.85 14.22 -12.49
CA VAL A 67 -5.71 13.36 -12.12
C VAL A 67 -5.59 13.27 -10.60
N ALA A 68 -5.65 14.40 -9.89
CA ALA A 68 -5.59 14.42 -8.43
C ALA A 68 -6.80 13.73 -7.78
N ALA A 69 -7.98 13.88 -8.38
CA ALA A 69 -9.23 13.21 -7.95
C ALA A 69 -9.45 13.27 -6.42
N PRO A 70 -9.55 14.46 -5.80
CA PRO A 70 -9.56 14.59 -4.34
C PRO A 70 -10.70 13.85 -3.66
N ALA A 71 -11.88 13.77 -4.27
CA ALA A 71 -13.01 13.00 -3.74
C ALA A 71 -12.70 11.50 -3.72
N ARG A 72 -12.06 10.99 -4.77
CA ARG A 72 -11.64 9.58 -4.82
C ARG A 72 -10.55 9.27 -3.81
N GLN A 73 -9.61 10.19 -3.60
CA GLN A 73 -8.59 10.04 -2.56
C GLN A 73 -9.24 9.86 -1.18
N ALA A 74 -10.21 10.71 -0.84
CA ALA A 74 -10.93 10.63 0.43
C ALA A 74 -11.62 9.27 0.61
N GLU A 75 -12.29 8.77 -0.44
CA GLU A 75 -12.91 7.43 -0.43
C GLU A 75 -11.88 6.33 -0.16
N VAL A 76 -10.72 6.39 -0.80
CA VAL A 76 -9.66 5.37 -0.64
C VAL A 76 -9.16 5.36 0.79
N PHE A 77 -8.87 6.53 1.37
CA PHE A 77 -8.36 6.61 2.73
C PHE A 77 -9.37 6.09 3.76
N GLU A 78 -10.64 6.43 3.60
CA GLU A 78 -11.70 5.92 4.45
C GLU A 78 -11.84 4.40 4.33
N LYS A 79 -11.82 3.89 3.12
CA LYS A 79 -11.95 2.46 2.84
C LYS A 79 -10.79 1.65 3.45
N VAL A 80 -9.54 2.06 3.23
CA VAL A 80 -8.40 1.29 3.73
C VAL A 80 -8.32 1.35 5.26
N ARG A 81 -8.70 2.48 5.85
CA ARG A 81 -8.81 2.60 7.31
C ARG A 81 -9.86 1.64 7.87
N ALA A 82 -11.03 1.56 7.25
CA ALA A 82 -12.09 0.64 7.65
C ALA A 82 -11.67 -0.83 7.50
N LEU A 83 -10.98 -1.17 6.41
CA LEU A 83 -10.43 -2.51 6.20
C LEU A 83 -9.40 -2.87 7.28
N ALA A 84 -8.50 -1.95 7.62
CA ALA A 84 -7.49 -2.16 8.66
C ALA A 84 -8.11 -2.34 10.05
N ALA A 85 -9.26 -1.71 10.31
CA ALA A 85 -9.95 -1.84 11.59
C ALA A 85 -10.39 -3.29 11.89
N HIS A 86 -10.61 -4.12 10.86
CA HIS A 86 -10.90 -5.54 11.03
C HIS A 86 -9.72 -6.34 11.57
N HIS A 87 -8.51 -5.78 11.53
CA HIS A 87 -7.27 -6.43 11.96
C HIS A 87 -6.64 -5.73 13.17
N GLU A 88 -7.42 -4.93 13.91
CA GLU A 88 -6.92 -4.21 15.08
C GLU A 88 -6.33 -5.16 16.13
N ASP A 89 -6.91 -6.35 16.29
CA ASP A 89 -6.43 -7.36 17.24
C ASP A 89 -5.07 -7.94 16.83
N ASP A 90 -4.74 -7.94 15.54
CA ASP A 90 -3.46 -8.41 15.03
C ASP A 90 -2.34 -7.41 15.33
N PHE A 91 -2.65 -6.13 15.23
CA PHE A 91 -1.71 -5.06 15.51
C PHE A 91 -2.48 -3.79 15.96
N PRO A 92 -2.46 -3.45 17.25
CA PRO A 92 -3.11 -2.24 17.74
C PRO A 92 -2.60 -0.98 17.04
N GLY A 93 -3.52 -0.15 16.56
CA GLY A 93 -3.18 1.06 15.82
C GLY A 93 -2.96 0.85 14.32
N LEU A 94 -3.22 -0.35 13.80
CA LEU A 94 -3.07 -0.66 12.38
C LEU A 94 -3.80 0.32 11.45
N PRO A 95 -5.05 0.78 11.74
CA PRO A 95 -5.72 1.76 10.89
C PRO A 95 -4.91 3.04 10.65
N ASP A 96 -4.24 3.56 11.68
CA ASP A 96 -3.40 4.75 11.54
C ASP A 96 -2.17 4.49 10.67
N VAL A 97 -1.54 3.33 10.82
CA VAL A 97 -0.39 2.92 10.01
C VAL A 97 -0.79 2.77 8.55
N VAL A 98 -1.92 2.12 8.28
CA VAL A 98 -2.42 1.90 6.92
C VAL A 98 -2.81 3.23 6.27
N GLU A 99 -3.52 4.11 6.98
CA GLU A 99 -3.89 5.42 6.43
C GLU A 99 -2.66 6.25 6.07
N ALA A 100 -1.68 6.35 6.98
CA ALA A 100 -0.44 7.09 6.74
C ALA A 100 0.33 6.54 5.54
N THR A 101 0.39 5.21 5.41
CA THR A 101 1.03 4.52 4.28
C THR A 101 0.32 4.86 2.96
N TYR A 102 -1.00 4.77 2.93
CA TYR A 102 -1.79 5.06 1.73
C TYR A 102 -1.74 6.54 1.34
N ARG A 103 -1.66 7.46 2.29
CA ARG A 103 -1.49 8.88 1.96
C ARG A 103 -0.21 9.13 1.20
N THR A 104 0.89 8.54 1.63
CA THR A 104 2.18 8.64 0.94
C THR A 104 2.16 7.92 -0.41
N LEU A 105 1.59 6.71 -0.45
CA LEU A 105 1.45 5.92 -1.67
C LEU A 105 0.64 6.65 -2.74
N VAL A 106 -0.52 7.16 -2.39
CA VAL A 106 -1.42 7.88 -3.30
C VAL A 106 -0.78 9.16 -3.81
N ALA A 107 -0.11 9.92 -2.93
CA ALA A 107 0.63 11.12 -3.34
C ALA A 107 1.71 10.81 -4.38
N GLY A 108 2.45 9.71 -4.19
CA GLY A 108 3.46 9.26 -5.14
C GLY A 108 2.86 8.83 -6.48
N PHE A 109 1.74 8.13 -6.45
CA PHE A 109 1.04 7.72 -7.68
C PHE A 109 0.45 8.91 -8.43
N ILE A 110 -0.11 9.90 -7.74
CA ILE A 110 -0.63 11.12 -8.37
C ILE A 110 0.51 11.88 -9.05
N ALA A 111 1.65 12.03 -8.40
CA ALA A 111 2.81 12.68 -9.01
C ALA A 111 3.29 11.94 -10.26
N GLY A 112 3.30 10.60 -10.22
CA GLY A 112 3.60 9.77 -11.38
C GLY A 112 2.55 9.87 -12.47
N GLU A 113 1.28 9.89 -12.10
CA GLU A 113 0.15 10.02 -13.02
C GLU A 113 0.17 11.37 -13.75
N ASP A 114 0.55 12.46 -13.05
CA ASP A 114 0.74 13.77 -13.69
C ASP A 114 1.77 13.69 -14.82
N ARG A 115 2.88 13.00 -14.60
CA ARG A 115 3.91 12.80 -15.64
C ARG A 115 3.37 11.95 -16.79
N LEU A 116 2.61 10.90 -16.50
CA LEU A 116 1.99 10.04 -17.51
C LEU A 116 0.93 10.80 -18.31
N PHE A 117 0.16 11.65 -17.65
CA PHE A 117 -0.85 12.49 -18.31
C PHE A 117 -0.23 13.37 -19.38
N GLN A 118 0.97 13.93 -19.13
CA GLN A 118 1.69 14.73 -20.12
C GLN A 118 2.11 13.93 -21.37
N GLN A 119 2.09 12.59 -21.29
CA GLN A 119 2.41 11.70 -22.41
C GLN A 119 1.16 11.27 -23.17
N THR A 120 -0.02 11.72 -22.76
CA THR A 120 -1.29 11.42 -23.42
C THR A 120 -1.71 12.54 -24.35
N GLU A 121 -2.63 12.24 -25.26
CA GLU A 121 -3.24 13.22 -26.14
C GLU A 121 -4.77 13.05 -26.12
N PRO A 122 -5.54 14.11 -26.36
CA PRO A 122 -6.99 14.01 -26.43
C PRO A 122 -7.44 13.09 -27.56
N ILE A 123 -8.56 12.38 -27.33
CA ILE A 123 -9.25 11.61 -28.36
C ILE A 123 -10.56 12.30 -28.67
N GLU A 124 -10.81 12.54 -29.95
CA GLU A 124 -12.10 13.03 -30.42
C GLU A 124 -13.06 11.87 -30.65
N TRP A 125 -14.25 11.95 -30.08
CA TRP A 125 -15.29 10.95 -30.28
C TRP A 125 -16.34 11.46 -31.28
N PRO A 126 -16.82 10.61 -32.19
CA PRO A 126 -16.52 9.18 -32.31
C PRO A 126 -15.14 8.93 -32.97
N CYS A 127 -14.39 7.97 -32.38
CA CYS A 127 -13.06 7.56 -32.86
C CYS A 127 -13.23 6.33 -33.77
N PRO A 128 -12.84 6.40 -35.08
CA PRO A 128 -13.03 5.29 -36.01
C PRO A 128 -12.23 4.03 -35.66
N SER A 129 -11.09 4.19 -34.95
CA SER A 129 -10.18 3.10 -34.61
C SER A 129 -10.25 2.65 -33.15
N CYS A 130 -11.14 3.25 -32.35
CA CYS A 130 -11.26 2.93 -30.93
C CYS A 130 -12.48 2.03 -30.69
N PRO A 131 -12.39 1.08 -29.72
CA PRO A 131 -13.58 0.34 -29.31
C PRO A 131 -14.61 1.28 -28.71
N ARG A 132 -15.87 1.06 -29.03
CA ARG A 132 -16.97 1.87 -28.47
C ARG A 132 -17.07 1.66 -26.97
N PRO A 133 -17.38 2.70 -26.21
CA PRO A 133 -17.64 2.57 -24.78
C PRO A 133 -18.85 1.67 -24.50
#